data_1632360b1d489846ec80a46f1357ea74
#
_entry.id   1632360b1d489846ec80a46f1357ea74
#
_cell.length_a   1.000
_cell.length_b   1.000
_cell.length_c   1.000
_cell.angle_alpha   90.00
_cell.angle_beta   90.00
_cell.angle_gamma   90.00
#
_symmetry.space_group_name_H-M   'P 1'
#
loop_
_entity.id
_entity.type
_entity.pdbx_description
1 polymer ?
#
loop_
_entity_poly.entity_id
_entity_poly.type
_entity_poly.pdbx_seq_one_letter_code
_entity_poly.pdbx_strand_id
1 'polypeptide(L)'
;MNKNAIKKFAIEARKKLIDSVTDKAGMLGITEKSCSEPIIKGADFEVYQTVAGTEVTLNKRQCEQRRRLASQIESRGFEAVVEEVAYTWFNRICAIRFMEVNDYLPNRVRVLSSEKEGKMEPDLVTQAPDVDLDLTAQEKEEIINWKLSGTSEDTDKLYGKLFLKKCHQLHDILPGLFEADSDYMELLFGISYTNKDDVIYMLVNPETGIPEQDFNVSTLDEEGNPTGQVEIIGWLYQYYNTELKDDTFAKLKKNVKITKERIPAATQLFTPDWIVRYMVENSVGRIWIEHLRAVDPSTDEKATAERFGWKYYLPEAEQEETVNVKLAEIRTTYKELKPTDITCIDPCMGSGHILIAMFDVLMDIYESAGYDKREAAFEIVEHNIHGLDIDQRAYQLAYFAVMMKGRGYNRRFLRGRDGKPEPKVYAIAESNEINRKHLKFFGTHLSDMERNLATMQIEGLLDTFVDAREYGSILNVDACDWDVLEKFVEDMGTTGQISFESVGSEETQESLRKLVRVAKNLGQKYDAVVTNPPYMGASGMGAKLSKYVKDNY
;
A
#
# COMPACT_ATOMS: atom_id res chain seq x y z
N MET A 1 -2.91 23.25 3.64
CA MET A 1 -2.67 22.30 2.51
C MET A 1 -3.19 22.87 1.21
N ASN A 2 -2.35 23.00 0.17
CA ASN A 2 -2.72 23.57 -1.14
C ASN A 2 -3.29 22.49 -2.08
N LYS A 3 -4.59 22.23 -1.98
CA LYS A 3 -5.28 21.21 -2.80
C LYS A 3 -5.17 21.44 -4.31
N ASN A 4 -5.06 22.69 -4.77
CA ASN A 4 -4.91 23.00 -6.19
C ASN A 4 -3.53 22.58 -6.73
N ALA A 5 -2.46 22.83 -5.98
CA ALA A 5 -1.12 22.38 -6.33
C ALA A 5 -1.04 20.85 -6.35
N ILE A 6 -1.61 20.17 -5.34
CA ILE A 6 -1.67 18.72 -5.26
C ILE A 6 -2.42 18.13 -6.45
N LYS A 7 -3.59 18.68 -6.79
CA LYS A 7 -4.41 18.24 -7.93
C LYS A 7 -3.68 18.39 -9.25
N LYS A 8 -3.10 19.59 -9.49
CA LYS A 8 -2.34 19.86 -10.72
C LYS A 8 -1.19 18.89 -10.87
N PHE A 9 -0.36 18.75 -9.82
CA PHE A 9 0.77 17.83 -9.83
C PHE A 9 0.33 16.40 -10.11
N ALA A 10 -0.66 15.85 -9.39
CA ALA A 10 -1.04 14.45 -9.51
C ALA A 10 -1.54 14.08 -10.92
N ILE A 11 -2.33 14.97 -11.56
CA ILE A 11 -2.83 14.76 -12.92
C ILE A 11 -1.69 14.81 -13.95
N GLU A 12 -0.81 15.82 -13.85
CA GLU A 12 0.32 15.97 -14.77
C GLU A 12 1.37 14.86 -14.58
N ALA A 13 1.67 14.51 -13.34
CA ALA A 13 2.61 13.42 -13.01
C ALA A 13 2.16 12.08 -13.56
N ARG A 14 0.85 11.75 -13.51
CA ARG A 14 0.32 10.53 -14.11
C ARG A 14 0.65 10.45 -15.60
N LYS A 15 0.39 11.51 -16.36
CA LYS A 15 0.67 11.54 -17.81
C LYS A 15 2.16 11.34 -18.08
N LYS A 16 3.00 12.11 -17.39
CA LYS A 16 4.46 12.04 -17.56
C LYS A 16 5.04 10.68 -17.21
N LEU A 17 4.55 10.03 -16.16
CA LEU A 17 5.01 8.69 -15.78
C LEU A 17 4.54 7.63 -16.80
N ILE A 18 3.31 7.70 -17.29
CA ILE A 18 2.83 6.80 -18.34
C ILE A 18 3.66 6.95 -19.61
N ASP A 19 3.93 8.20 -20.05
CA ASP A 19 4.77 8.48 -21.21
C ASP A 19 6.19 7.92 -20.99
N SER A 20 6.83 8.20 -19.84
CA SER A 20 8.16 7.71 -19.50
C SER A 20 8.24 6.18 -19.47
N VAL A 21 7.28 5.50 -18.86
CA VAL A 21 7.21 4.03 -18.82
C VAL A 21 7.01 3.45 -20.22
N THR A 22 6.16 4.07 -21.04
CA THR A 22 5.92 3.67 -22.43
C THR A 22 7.19 3.80 -23.28
N ASP A 23 7.92 4.91 -23.16
CA ASP A 23 9.18 5.14 -23.83
C ASP A 23 10.24 4.10 -23.42
N LYS A 24 10.34 3.81 -22.11
CA LYS A 24 11.24 2.75 -21.60
C LYS A 24 10.87 1.36 -22.13
N ALA A 25 9.58 1.03 -22.20
CA ALA A 25 9.13 -0.22 -22.85
C ALA A 25 9.55 -0.27 -24.33
N GLY A 26 9.41 0.85 -25.04
CA GLY A 26 9.87 1.00 -26.42
C GLY A 26 11.39 0.79 -26.60
N MET A 27 12.19 1.25 -25.62
CA MET A 27 13.65 0.98 -25.58
C MET A 27 13.96 -0.51 -25.37
N LEU A 28 13.04 -1.30 -24.82
CA LEU A 28 13.16 -2.75 -24.65
C LEU A 28 12.56 -3.52 -25.83
N GLY A 29 12.12 -2.84 -26.91
CA GLY A 29 11.45 -3.44 -28.05
C GLY A 29 10.05 -3.98 -27.73
N ILE A 30 9.38 -3.39 -26.74
CA ILE A 30 8.02 -3.77 -26.29
C ILE A 30 7.04 -2.65 -26.66
N THR A 31 5.92 -3.04 -27.30
CA THR A 31 4.83 -2.12 -27.68
C THR A 31 3.50 -2.72 -27.29
N GLU A 32 2.43 -1.95 -27.42
CA GLU A 32 1.06 -2.44 -27.25
C GLU A 32 0.72 -3.66 -28.14
N LYS A 33 1.38 -3.75 -29.30
CA LYS A 33 1.06 -4.77 -30.33
C LYS A 33 1.98 -5.98 -30.31
N SER A 34 3.20 -5.83 -29.79
CA SER A 34 4.23 -6.88 -29.88
C SER A 34 5.35 -6.72 -28.87
N CYS A 35 5.92 -7.84 -28.45
CA CYS A 35 7.20 -7.93 -27.75
C CYS A 35 8.23 -8.50 -28.75
N SER A 36 9.30 -7.73 -29.04
CA SER A 36 10.33 -8.19 -30.00
C SER A 36 11.10 -9.39 -29.46
N GLU A 37 11.46 -10.32 -30.35
CA GLU A 37 12.41 -11.38 -30.06
C GLU A 37 13.84 -10.80 -30.04
N PRO A 38 14.78 -11.41 -29.29
CA PRO A 38 16.16 -10.97 -29.31
C PRO A 38 16.83 -11.23 -30.67
N ILE A 39 17.58 -10.24 -31.15
CA ILE A 39 18.36 -10.33 -32.38
C ILE A 39 19.57 -11.25 -32.18
N ILE A 40 20.19 -11.15 -30.98
CA ILE A 40 21.34 -11.96 -30.58
C ILE A 40 21.06 -12.57 -29.20
N LYS A 41 21.33 -13.88 -29.07
CA LYS A 41 21.26 -14.59 -27.77
C LYS A 41 22.66 -15.05 -27.38
N GLY A 42 23.24 -14.42 -26.37
CA GLY A 42 24.49 -14.86 -25.73
C GLY A 42 24.23 -15.72 -24.49
N ALA A 43 25.29 -16.18 -23.83
CA ALA A 43 25.18 -16.94 -22.59
C ALA A 43 24.65 -16.11 -21.41
N ASP A 44 25.12 -14.84 -21.31
CA ASP A 44 24.84 -13.93 -20.21
C ASP A 44 24.24 -12.59 -20.67
N PHE A 45 23.87 -12.46 -21.93
CA PHE A 45 23.26 -11.24 -22.49
C PHE A 45 22.35 -11.57 -23.66
N GLU A 46 21.42 -10.67 -23.94
CA GLU A 46 20.58 -10.67 -25.14
C GLU A 46 20.56 -9.26 -25.74
N VAL A 47 20.48 -9.16 -27.07
CA VAL A 47 20.37 -7.88 -27.79
C VAL A 47 18.98 -7.80 -28.42
N TYR A 48 18.32 -6.68 -28.21
CA TYR A 48 16.98 -6.41 -28.73
C TYR A 48 16.99 -5.16 -29.60
N GLN A 49 16.11 -5.15 -30.62
CA GLN A 49 15.86 -3.94 -31.38
C GLN A 49 14.83 -3.06 -30.66
N THR A 50 15.18 -1.81 -30.41
CA THR A 50 14.25 -0.81 -29.85
C THR A 50 13.20 -0.41 -30.90
N VAL A 51 12.10 0.20 -30.46
CA VAL A 51 11.10 0.76 -31.39
C VAL A 51 11.68 1.84 -32.30
N ALA A 52 12.70 2.56 -31.84
CA ALA A 52 13.43 3.57 -32.62
C ALA A 52 14.40 2.97 -33.65
N GLY A 53 14.55 1.64 -33.71
CA GLY A 53 15.43 0.94 -34.64
C GLY A 53 16.90 0.85 -34.19
N THR A 54 17.23 1.31 -32.99
CA THR A 54 18.55 1.11 -32.36
C THR A 54 18.61 -0.24 -31.64
N GLU A 55 19.79 -0.65 -31.21
CA GLU A 55 19.99 -1.90 -30.46
C GLU A 55 20.23 -1.60 -28.98
N VAL A 56 19.67 -2.46 -28.11
CA VAL A 56 19.92 -2.45 -26.67
C VAL A 56 20.42 -3.82 -26.23
N THR A 57 21.49 -3.83 -25.43
CA THR A 57 22.04 -5.04 -24.84
C THR A 57 21.60 -5.15 -23.40
N LEU A 58 20.96 -6.25 -23.04
CA LEU A 58 20.51 -6.56 -21.70
C LEU A 58 21.37 -7.67 -21.10
N ASN A 59 21.80 -7.50 -19.85
CA ASN A 59 22.50 -8.56 -19.11
C ASN A 59 21.50 -9.66 -18.67
N LYS A 60 22.01 -10.76 -18.11
CA LYS A 60 21.21 -11.92 -17.71
C LYS A 60 20.02 -11.54 -16.80
N ARG A 61 20.24 -10.74 -15.77
CA ARG A 61 19.18 -10.26 -14.84
C ARG A 61 18.12 -9.46 -15.59
N GLN A 62 18.55 -8.51 -16.41
CA GLN A 62 17.63 -7.68 -17.20
C GLN A 62 16.84 -8.51 -18.23
N CYS A 63 17.43 -9.58 -18.80
CA CYS A 63 16.70 -10.51 -19.67
C CYS A 63 15.59 -11.25 -18.91
N GLU A 64 15.84 -11.69 -17.68
CA GLU A 64 14.83 -12.32 -16.82
C GLU A 64 13.70 -11.34 -16.46
N GLN A 65 14.05 -10.12 -16.06
CA GLN A 65 13.08 -9.05 -15.79
C GLN A 65 12.22 -8.74 -17.04
N ARG A 66 12.84 -8.63 -18.22
CA ARG A 66 12.12 -8.39 -19.48
C ARG A 66 11.17 -9.54 -19.85
N ARG A 67 11.56 -10.80 -19.63
CA ARG A 67 10.67 -11.96 -19.86
C ARG A 67 9.46 -11.92 -18.93
N ARG A 68 9.65 -11.58 -17.65
CA ARG A 68 8.54 -11.39 -16.70
C ARG A 68 7.62 -10.25 -17.15
N LEU A 69 8.18 -9.11 -17.58
CA LEU A 69 7.41 -8.00 -18.13
C LEU A 69 6.58 -8.43 -19.35
N ALA A 70 7.18 -9.15 -20.31
CA ALA A 70 6.49 -9.63 -21.48
C ALA A 70 5.33 -10.58 -21.13
N SER A 71 5.53 -11.48 -20.18
CA SER A 71 4.49 -12.39 -19.67
C SER A 71 3.34 -11.63 -18.99
N GLN A 72 3.63 -10.61 -18.20
CA GLN A 72 2.60 -9.76 -17.58
C GLN A 72 1.80 -8.98 -18.63
N ILE A 73 2.46 -8.47 -19.67
CA ILE A 73 1.79 -7.77 -20.78
C ILE A 73 0.89 -8.73 -21.57
N GLU A 74 1.35 -9.95 -21.82
CA GLU A 74 0.56 -10.97 -22.52
C GLU A 74 -0.70 -11.37 -21.73
N SER A 75 -0.59 -11.51 -20.40
CA SER A 75 -1.71 -11.93 -19.55
C SER A 75 -2.71 -10.81 -19.24
N ARG A 76 -2.24 -9.56 -19.07
CA ARG A 76 -3.03 -8.44 -18.54
C ARG A 76 -3.23 -7.28 -19.51
N GLY A 77 -2.48 -7.25 -20.59
CA GLY A 77 -2.46 -6.16 -21.57
C GLY A 77 -1.45 -5.05 -21.25
N PHE A 78 -0.97 -4.39 -22.30
CA PHE A 78 0.07 -3.37 -22.22
C PHE A 78 -0.34 -2.16 -21.37
N GLU A 79 -1.54 -1.60 -21.62
CA GLU A 79 -2.05 -0.43 -20.88
C GLU A 79 -2.14 -0.70 -19.38
N ALA A 80 -2.61 -1.88 -18.97
CA ALA A 80 -2.77 -2.22 -17.56
C ALA A 80 -1.42 -2.31 -16.82
N VAL A 81 -0.40 -2.90 -17.48
CA VAL A 81 0.94 -3.02 -16.90
C VAL A 81 1.63 -1.66 -16.84
N VAL A 82 1.55 -0.84 -17.90
CA VAL A 82 2.12 0.51 -17.93
C VAL A 82 1.50 1.39 -16.83
N GLU A 83 0.18 1.35 -16.69
CA GLU A 83 -0.53 2.11 -15.64
C GLU A 83 -0.10 1.67 -14.22
N GLU A 84 0.06 0.36 -13.99
CA GLU A 84 0.51 -0.17 -12.70
C GLU A 84 1.93 0.27 -12.37
N VAL A 85 2.86 0.18 -13.33
CA VAL A 85 4.24 0.60 -13.16
C VAL A 85 4.34 2.11 -12.90
N ALA A 86 3.66 2.92 -13.72
CA ALA A 86 3.63 4.38 -13.56
C ALA A 86 3.10 4.78 -12.18
N TYR A 87 2.05 4.10 -11.73
CA TYR A 87 1.47 4.36 -10.42
C TYR A 87 2.37 3.93 -9.27
N THR A 88 3.05 2.81 -9.38
CA THR A 88 4.01 2.35 -8.37
C THR A 88 5.14 3.37 -8.20
N TRP A 89 5.67 3.90 -9.30
CA TRP A 89 6.68 4.97 -9.23
C TRP A 89 6.13 6.25 -8.64
N PHE A 90 4.89 6.62 -8.98
CA PHE A 90 4.22 7.76 -8.35
C PHE A 90 4.14 7.61 -6.83
N ASN A 91 3.71 6.45 -6.34
CA ASN A 91 3.63 6.16 -4.91
C ASN A 91 4.99 6.26 -4.21
N ARG A 92 6.04 5.67 -4.81
CA ARG A 92 7.40 5.70 -4.28
C ARG A 92 7.96 7.12 -4.20
N ILE A 93 7.77 7.92 -5.25
CA ILE A 93 8.20 9.32 -5.29
C ILE A 93 7.47 10.13 -4.21
N CYS A 94 6.15 10.02 -4.10
CA CYS A 94 5.36 10.73 -3.09
C CYS A 94 5.75 10.32 -1.66
N ALA A 95 5.98 9.02 -1.42
CA ALA A 95 6.42 8.51 -0.14
C ALA A 95 7.82 9.01 0.24
N ILE A 96 8.77 8.99 -0.68
CA ILE A 96 10.12 9.51 -0.46
C ILE A 96 10.04 11.01 -0.15
N ARG A 97 9.20 11.78 -0.88
CA ARG A 97 8.99 13.21 -0.58
C ARG A 97 8.50 13.42 0.84
N PHE A 98 7.49 12.68 1.26
CA PHE A 98 6.98 12.74 2.63
C PHE A 98 8.07 12.41 3.66
N MET A 99 8.83 11.33 3.43
CA MET A 99 9.88 10.89 4.34
C MET A 99 11.05 11.88 4.44
N GLU A 100 11.50 12.46 3.32
CA GLU A 100 12.61 13.41 3.34
C GLU A 100 12.24 14.72 4.04
N VAL A 101 11.01 15.22 3.84
CA VAL A 101 10.55 16.45 4.49
C VAL A 101 10.42 16.29 6.01
N ASN A 102 10.08 15.09 6.48
CA ASN A 102 9.86 14.79 7.90
C ASN A 102 11.07 14.14 8.59
N ASP A 103 12.23 14.06 7.94
CA ASP A 103 13.42 13.44 8.52
C ASP A 103 13.23 11.95 8.87
N TYR A 104 12.41 11.24 8.08
CA TYR A 104 12.09 9.82 8.30
C TYR A 104 12.97 8.87 7.49
N LEU A 105 13.81 9.39 6.57
CA LEU A 105 14.77 8.59 5.83
C LEU A 105 15.88 8.03 6.75
N PRO A 106 16.39 6.82 6.52
CA PRO A 106 17.37 6.18 7.41
C PRO A 106 18.63 7.00 7.66
N ASN A 107 19.19 7.62 6.63
CA ASN A 107 20.43 8.40 6.67
C ASN A 107 20.20 9.92 6.57
N ARG A 108 18.94 10.38 6.62
CA ARG A 108 18.52 11.79 6.53
C ARG A 108 19.02 12.54 5.30
N VAL A 109 19.48 11.84 4.26
CA VAL A 109 19.90 12.44 2.98
C VAL A 109 18.68 12.61 2.10
N ARG A 110 18.37 13.83 1.69
CA ARG A 110 17.24 14.12 0.79
C ARG A 110 17.49 13.53 -0.59
N VAL A 111 16.48 12.86 -1.11
CA VAL A 111 16.55 12.07 -2.35
C VAL A 111 16.05 12.84 -3.54
N LEU A 112 15.00 13.65 -3.37
CA LEU A 112 14.33 14.40 -4.43
C LEU A 112 14.69 15.89 -4.40
N SER A 113 15.18 16.39 -3.28
CA SER A 113 15.46 17.81 -3.05
C SER A 113 16.76 18.00 -2.26
N SER A 114 17.08 19.24 -1.93
CA SER A 114 18.18 19.61 -1.03
C SER A 114 17.66 20.32 0.21
N GLU A 115 18.34 20.13 1.35
CA GLU A 115 18.12 20.97 2.55
C GLU A 115 18.56 22.41 2.33
N LYS A 116 19.46 22.61 1.37
CA LYS A 116 20.00 23.94 1.06
C LYS A 116 19.02 24.71 0.18
N GLU A 117 18.50 25.80 0.71
CA GLU A 117 17.56 26.67 0.02
C GLU A 117 18.07 27.12 -1.36
N GLY A 118 17.20 27.07 -2.37
CA GLY A 118 17.50 27.46 -3.76
C GLY A 118 18.33 26.44 -4.54
N LYS A 119 18.75 25.31 -3.94
CA LYS A 119 19.47 24.26 -4.63
C LYS A 119 18.52 23.21 -5.19
N MET A 120 18.53 23.04 -6.52
CA MET A 120 17.68 22.04 -7.20
C MET A 120 18.32 20.64 -7.22
N GLU A 121 19.66 20.54 -7.16
CA GLU A 121 20.35 19.25 -7.13
C GLU A 121 20.06 18.53 -5.80
N PRO A 122 19.53 17.28 -5.83
CA PRO A 122 19.27 16.51 -4.63
C PRO A 122 20.54 16.26 -3.79
N ASP A 123 20.41 16.23 -2.47
CA ASP A 123 21.54 15.95 -1.57
C ASP A 123 22.13 14.57 -1.82
N LEU A 124 21.32 13.60 -2.24
CA LEU A 124 21.76 12.27 -2.65
C LEU A 124 22.81 12.33 -3.77
N VAL A 125 22.61 13.18 -4.78
CA VAL A 125 23.57 13.40 -5.88
C VAL A 125 24.80 14.15 -5.41
N THR A 126 24.60 15.17 -4.57
CA THR A 126 25.70 15.96 -4.02
C THR A 126 26.68 15.10 -3.23
N GLN A 127 26.16 14.19 -2.39
CA GLN A 127 26.97 13.34 -1.50
C GLN A 127 27.55 12.09 -2.19
N ALA A 128 27.11 11.75 -3.40
CA ALA A 128 27.66 10.61 -4.14
C ALA A 128 29.15 10.83 -4.47
N PRO A 129 30.00 9.78 -4.41
CA PRO A 129 29.69 8.35 -4.18
C PRO A 129 29.71 7.93 -2.70
N ASP A 130 29.94 8.86 -1.76
CA ASP A 130 30.17 8.57 -0.33
C ASP A 130 28.87 8.40 0.48
N VAL A 131 27.71 8.48 -0.19
CA VAL A 131 26.42 8.27 0.43
C VAL A 131 26.29 6.83 0.96
N ASP A 132 25.69 6.69 2.14
CA ASP A 132 25.43 5.38 2.79
C ASP A 132 24.36 4.58 2.03
N LEU A 133 24.79 3.93 0.95
CA LEU A 133 24.05 3.00 0.12
C LEU A 133 24.93 1.78 -0.19
N ASP A 134 24.31 0.62 -0.39
CA ASP A 134 25.01 -0.60 -0.78
C ASP A 134 25.48 -0.51 -2.25
N LEU A 135 26.65 0.12 -2.44
CA LEU A 135 27.28 0.31 -3.74
C LEU A 135 28.53 -0.57 -3.85
N THR A 136 28.57 -1.40 -4.89
CA THR A 136 29.77 -2.15 -5.25
C THR A 136 30.93 -1.22 -5.68
N ALA A 137 32.15 -1.71 -5.69
CA ALA A 137 33.31 -0.93 -6.15
C ALA A 137 33.15 -0.45 -7.61
N GLN A 138 32.59 -1.31 -8.48
CA GLN A 138 32.30 -0.97 -9.87
C GLN A 138 31.22 0.13 -9.98
N GLU A 139 30.13 0.04 -9.21
CA GLU A 139 29.08 1.05 -9.19
C GLU A 139 29.59 2.41 -8.70
N LYS A 140 30.48 2.43 -7.72
CA LYS A 140 31.15 3.68 -7.27
C LYS A 140 32.00 4.31 -8.37
N GLU A 141 32.75 3.51 -9.12
CA GLU A 141 33.55 3.98 -10.25
C GLU A 141 32.64 4.53 -11.37
N GLU A 142 31.55 3.86 -11.72
CA GLU A 142 30.56 4.35 -12.68
C GLU A 142 29.97 5.70 -12.25
N ILE A 143 29.56 5.82 -10.99
CA ILE A 143 29.01 7.05 -10.39
C ILE A 143 30.02 8.21 -10.48
N ILE A 144 31.31 7.96 -10.15
CA ILE A 144 32.36 8.94 -10.24
C ILE A 144 32.53 9.42 -11.70
N ASN A 145 32.57 8.48 -12.65
CA ASN A 145 32.74 8.79 -14.06
C ASN A 145 31.57 9.63 -14.60
N TRP A 146 30.31 9.26 -14.26
CA TRP A 146 29.13 10.04 -14.65
C TRP A 146 29.11 11.43 -14.02
N LYS A 147 29.55 11.55 -12.76
CA LYS A 147 29.65 12.86 -12.07
C LYS A 147 30.72 13.76 -12.69
N LEU A 148 31.82 13.18 -13.12
CA LEU A 148 32.90 13.91 -13.81
C LEU A 148 32.54 14.33 -15.23
N SER A 149 31.80 13.50 -15.95
CA SER A 149 31.27 13.80 -17.29
C SER A 149 30.35 15.00 -17.28
N GLY A 150 29.44 15.10 -16.32
CA GLY A 150 28.50 16.22 -16.16
C GLY A 150 27.56 16.42 -17.34
N THR A 151 27.43 15.45 -18.27
CA THR A 151 26.42 15.51 -19.33
C THR A 151 25.03 15.26 -18.74
N SER A 152 23.99 15.77 -19.40
CA SER A 152 22.61 15.55 -18.93
C SER A 152 22.27 14.05 -18.85
N GLU A 153 22.70 13.27 -19.86
CA GLU A 153 22.48 11.83 -19.90
C GLU A 153 23.16 11.08 -18.76
N ASP A 154 24.43 11.41 -18.47
CA ASP A 154 25.17 10.76 -17.38
C ASP A 154 24.67 11.20 -16.01
N THR A 155 24.21 12.44 -15.89
CA THR A 155 23.55 12.95 -14.68
C THR A 155 22.25 12.18 -14.38
N ASP A 156 21.43 11.90 -15.39
CA ASP A 156 20.21 11.13 -15.24
C ASP A 156 20.51 9.66 -14.93
N LYS A 157 21.55 9.06 -15.54
CA LYS A 157 22.02 7.69 -15.20
C LYS A 157 22.47 7.61 -13.74
N LEU A 158 23.29 8.58 -13.29
CA LEU A 158 23.77 8.68 -11.92
C LEU A 158 22.58 8.78 -10.94
N TYR A 159 21.67 9.72 -11.19
CA TYR A 159 20.53 9.93 -10.31
C TYR A 159 19.60 8.73 -10.28
N GLY A 160 19.28 8.15 -11.43
CA GLY A 160 18.46 6.94 -11.53
C GLY A 160 19.06 5.76 -10.76
N LYS A 161 20.38 5.54 -10.89
CA LYS A 161 21.11 4.49 -10.15
C LYS A 161 20.99 4.68 -8.63
N LEU A 162 21.26 5.89 -8.15
CA LEU A 162 21.20 6.21 -6.72
C LEU A 162 19.78 6.10 -6.18
N PHE A 163 18.79 6.56 -6.94
CA PHE A 163 17.38 6.47 -6.55
C PHE A 163 16.92 5.02 -6.41
N LEU A 164 17.26 4.14 -7.38
CA LEU A 164 16.94 2.72 -7.29
C LEU A 164 17.60 2.05 -6.08
N LYS A 165 18.90 2.32 -5.85
CA LYS A 165 19.59 1.83 -4.64
C LYS A 165 18.94 2.33 -3.35
N LYS A 166 18.41 3.54 -3.35
CA LYS A 166 17.63 4.05 -2.21
C LYS A 166 16.30 3.32 -2.04
N CYS A 167 15.62 3.00 -3.12
CA CYS A 167 14.41 2.17 -3.07
C CYS A 167 14.71 0.78 -2.49
N HIS A 168 15.83 0.14 -2.89
CA HIS A 168 16.26 -1.15 -2.32
C HIS A 168 16.55 -1.03 -0.81
N GLN A 169 17.24 0.01 -0.36
CA GLN A 169 17.44 0.27 1.07
C GLN A 169 16.10 0.47 1.81
N LEU A 170 15.14 1.13 1.17
CA LEU A 170 13.80 1.36 1.75
C LEU A 170 12.94 0.09 1.76
N HIS A 171 13.20 -0.90 0.90
CA HIS A 171 12.55 -2.21 0.96
C HIS A 171 12.74 -2.87 2.33
N ASP A 172 13.93 -2.73 2.91
CA ASP A 172 14.22 -3.33 4.22
C ASP A 172 13.35 -2.81 5.35
N ILE A 173 12.78 -1.63 5.23
CA ILE A 173 11.96 -0.99 6.28
C ILE A 173 10.49 -0.83 5.91
N LEU A 174 10.18 -0.76 4.61
CA LEU A 174 8.84 -0.57 4.07
C LEU A 174 8.57 -1.53 2.89
N PRO A 175 8.62 -2.87 3.10
CA PRO A 175 8.49 -3.85 2.03
C PRO A 175 7.13 -3.80 1.30
N GLY A 176 6.08 -3.30 1.95
CA GLY A 176 4.77 -3.16 1.32
C GLY A 176 4.68 -2.06 0.25
N LEU A 177 5.68 -1.16 0.17
CA LEU A 177 5.72 -0.09 -0.83
C LEU A 177 6.93 -0.19 -1.76
N PHE A 178 8.07 -0.65 -1.26
CA PHE A 178 9.30 -0.80 -2.05
C PHE A 178 9.54 -2.28 -2.32
N GLU A 179 9.59 -2.66 -3.58
CA GLU A 179 9.76 -4.05 -4.00
C GLU A 179 11.21 -4.52 -3.96
N ALA A 180 11.40 -5.84 -3.98
CA ALA A 180 12.73 -6.44 -3.99
C ALA A 180 13.46 -6.27 -5.34
N ASP A 181 14.76 -6.46 -5.33
CA ASP A 181 15.72 -6.27 -6.45
C ASP A 181 15.39 -6.99 -7.79
N SER A 182 14.51 -8.00 -7.77
CA SER A 182 14.19 -8.81 -8.95
C SER A 182 12.99 -8.30 -9.77
N ASP A 183 12.47 -7.12 -9.43
CA ASP A 183 11.28 -6.57 -10.06
C ASP A 183 11.56 -6.01 -11.46
N TYR A 184 10.74 -6.40 -12.44
CA TYR A 184 10.80 -5.89 -13.83
C TYR A 184 10.49 -4.39 -13.94
N MET A 185 9.85 -3.80 -12.93
CA MET A 185 9.51 -2.37 -12.93
C MET A 185 10.76 -1.47 -12.98
N GLU A 186 11.91 -1.96 -12.52
CA GLU A 186 13.18 -1.22 -12.62
C GLU A 186 13.60 -0.96 -14.06
N LEU A 187 13.32 -1.87 -14.98
CA LEU A 187 13.62 -1.68 -16.41
C LEU A 187 12.83 -0.54 -17.03
N LEU A 188 11.67 -0.22 -16.47
CA LEU A 188 10.74 0.81 -16.93
C LEU A 188 10.92 2.12 -16.17
N PHE A 189 11.96 2.22 -15.34
CA PHE A 189 12.22 3.39 -14.54
C PHE A 189 13.03 4.44 -15.32
N GLY A 190 12.61 5.69 -15.24
CA GLY A 190 13.35 6.83 -15.78
C GLY A 190 12.89 8.12 -15.14
N ILE A 191 13.82 8.83 -14.48
CA ILE A 191 13.58 10.13 -13.84
C ILE A 191 14.75 11.06 -14.09
N SER A 192 14.48 12.37 -14.04
CA SER A 192 15.45 13.43 -14.10
C SER A 192 15.10 14.54 -13.12
N TYR A 193 16.08 15.09 -12.41
CA TYR A 193 15.90 16.29 -11.60
C TYR A 193 16.30 17.57 -12.35
N THR A 194 16.96 17.45 -13.49
CA THR A 194 17.40 18.57 -14.33
C THR A 194 16.38 18.95 -15.39
N ASN A 195 15.56 17.99 -15.84
CA ASN A 195 14.50 18.23 -16.80
C ASN A 195 13.28 18.86 -16.11
N LYS A 196 12.92 20.08 -16.54
CA LYS A 196 11.78 20.82 -15.98
C LYS A 196 10.43 20.17 -16.22
N ASP A 197 10.34 19.30 -17.21
CA ASP A 197 9.14 18.54 -17.55
C ASP A 197 9.06 17.17 -16.82
N ASP A 198 10.06 16.83 -16.02
CA ASP A 198 10.07 15.59 -15.25
C ASP A 198 9.31 15.73 -13.94
N VAL A 199 8.76 14.59 -13.49
CA VAL A 199 7.94 14.48 -12.26
C VAL A 199 8.68 14.97 -11.03
N ILE A 200 9.99 14.72 -10.93
CA ILE A 200 10.79 15.16 -9.77
C ILE A 200 10.84 16.68 -9.71
N TYR A 201 11.20 17.33 -10.84
CA TYR A 201 11.25 18.78 -10.90
C TYR A 201 9.88 19.41 -10.60
N MET A 202 8.81 18.85 -11.20
CA MET A 202 7.44 19.31 -11.00
C MET A 202 6.98 19.20 -9.54
N LEU A 203 7.44 18.17 -8.80
CA LEU A 203 7.07 17.97 -7.40
C LEU A 203 7.75 18.98 -6.47
N VAL A 204 9.07 19.20 -6.66
CA VAL A 204 9.90 19.92 -5.68
C VAL A 204 10.11 21.39 -6.01
N ASN A 205 9.68 21.86 -7.19
CA ASN A 205 9.84 23.25 -7.59
C ASN A 205 9.11 24.19 -6.61
N PRO A 206 9.79 25.18 -6.00
CA PRO A 206 9.20 26.02 -4.96
C PRO A 206 8.08 26.95 -5.47
N GLU A 207 8.05 27.26 -6.79
CA GLU A 207 7.04 28.17 -7.35
C GLU A 207 5.81 27.42 -7.88
N THR A 208 5.99 26.25 -8.46
CA THR A 208 4.95 25.53 -9.21
C THR A 208 4.60 24.16 -8.66
N GLY A 209 5.43 23.61 -7.79
CA GLY A 209 5.26 22.30 -7.16
C GLY A 209 4.33 22.33 -5.96
N ILE A 210 4.33 21.24 -5.22
CA ILE A 210 3.59 21.16 -3.95
C ILE A 210 4.45 21.79 -2.86
N PRO A 211 3.93 22.77 -2.11
CA PRO A 211 4.67 23.40 -1.01
C PRO A 211 5.19 22.35 -0.01
N GLU A 212 6.47 22.47 0.38
CA GLU A 212 7.09 21.53 1.32
C GLU A 212 6.34 21.46 2.64
N GLN A 213 5.83 22.57 3.12
CA GLN A 213 5.03 22.65 4.34
C GLN A 213 3.77 21.75 4.32
N ASP A 214 3.21 21.44 3.14
CA ASP A 214 2.04 20.57 3.02
C ASP A 214 2.37 19.09 3.34
N PHE A 215 3.65 18.70 3.24
CA PHE A 215 4.15 17.39 3.67
C PHE A 215 4.64 17.38 5.12
N ASN A 216 4.90 18.53 5.74
CA ASN A 216 5.57 18.61 7.04
C ASN A 216 4.58 18.47 8.19
N VAL A 217 4.59 17.33 8.87
CA VAL A 217 3.72 17.03 10.01
C VAL A 217 4.27 17.55 11.36
N SER A 218 5.50 18.09 11.38
CA SER A 218 6.18 18.56 12.59
C SER A 218 6.05 20.07 12.81
N THR A 219 5.78 20.83 11.75
CA THR A 219 5.60 22.29 11.83
C THR A 219 4.14 22.60 12.14
N LEU A 220 3.93 23.48 13.12
CA LEU A 220 2.59 23.92 13.52
C LEU A 220 2.27 25.28 12.88
N ASP A 221 1.02 25.51 12.56
CA ASP A 221 0.48 26.80 12.15
C ASP A 221 0.25 27.72 13.37
N GLU A 222 -0.27 28.93 13.13
CA GLU A 222 -0.55 29.90 14.19
C GLU A 222 -1.62 29.42 15.19
N GLU A 223 -2.45 28.45 14.78
CA GLU A 223 -3.52 27.85 15.59
C GLU A 223 -3.03 26.60 16.34
N GLY A 224 -1.78 26.18 16.12
CA GLY A 224 -1.16 25.01 16.76
C GLY A 224 -1.48 23.67 16.06
N ASN A 225 -2.01 23.69 14.85
CA ASN A 225 -2.24 22.48 14.06
C ASN A 225 -1.03 22.18 13.16
N PRO A 226 -0.73 20.91 12.85
CA PRO A 226 0.29 20.56 11.86
C PRO A 226 0.00 21.20 10.49
N THR A 227 1.02 21.82 9.87
CA THR A 227 0.88 22.46 8.55
C THR A 227 0.63 21.44 7.44
N GLY A 228 1.27 20.27 7.54
CA GLY A 228 1.03 19.11 6.69
C GLY A 228 0.41 17.95 7.46
N GLN A 229 -0.12 17.00 6.73
CA GLN A 229 -0.80 15.82 7.28
C GLN A 229 -0.48 14.59 6.44
N VAL A 230 -0.52 13.40 7.03
CA VAL A 230 -0.32 12.13 6.30
C VAL A 230 -1.40 11.95 5.22
N GLU A 231 -2.56 12.56 5.40
CA GLU A 231 -3.70 12.58 4.47
C GLU A 231 -3.37 13.18 3.09
N ILE A 232 -2.25 13.93 2.96
CA ILE A 232 -1.78 14.38 1.64
C ILE A 232 -1.61 13.22 0.66
N ILE A 233 -1.22 12.06 1.16
CA ILE A 233 -1.07 10.82 0.38
C ILE A 233 -2.43 10.40 -0.21
N GLY A 234 -3.50 10.52 0.57
CA GLY A 234 -4.87 10.24 0.09
C GLY A 234 -5.35 11.22 -0.99
N TRP A 235 -5.03 12.51 -0.85
CA TRP A 235 -5.34 13.50 -1.88
C TRP A 235 -4.57 13.27 -3.18
N LEU A 236 -3.29 12.92 -3.09
CA LEU A 236 -2.47 12.55 -4.24
C LEU A 236 -3.08 11.35 -4.98
N TYR A 237 -3.50 10.31 -4.25
CA TYR A 237 -4.19 9.14 -4.81
C TYR A 237 -5.48 9.51 -5.53
N GLN A 238 -6.33 10.30 -4.88
CA GLN A 238 -7.61 10.71 -5.47
C GLN A 238 -7.41 11.47 -6.78
N TYR A 239 -6.49 12.43 -6.79
CA TYR A 239 -6.29 13.27 -7.95
C TYR A 239 -5.57 12.57 -9.10
N TYR A 240 -4.67 11.63 -8.80
CA TYR A 240 -4.05 10.79 -9.82
C TYR A 240 -5.09 10.04 -10.65
N ASN A 241 -6.11 9.51 -10.02
CA ASN A 241 -7.15 8.70 -10.68
C ASN A 241 -8.28 9.53 -11.32
N THR A 242 -8.25 10.86 -11.27
CA THR A 242 -9.35 11.71 -11.73
C THR A 242 -9.71 11.45 -13.20
N GLU A 243 -8.75 11.41 -14.10
CA GLU A 243 -9.01 11.20 -15.54
C GLU A 243 -9.56 9.80 -15.84
N LEU A 244 -9.01 8.77 -15.17
CA LEU A 244 -9.50 7.40 -15.32
C LEU A 244 -10.93 7.26 -14.80
N LYS A 245 -11.26 7.95 -13.72
CA LYS A 245 -12.62 8.05 -13.17
C LYS A 245 -13.58 8.69 -14.18
N ASP A 246 -13.20 9.83 -14.72
CA ASP A 246 -14.04 10.57 -15.69
C ASP A 246 -14.28 9.76 -16.96
N ASP A 247 -13.25 9.10 -17.52
CA ASP A 247 -13.37 8.19 -18.66
C ASP A 247 -14.28 6.99 -18.35
N THR A 248 -14.16 6.42 -17.16
CA THR A 248 -14.99 5.30 -16.73
C THR A 248 -16.48 5.69 -16.66
N PHE A 249 -16.78 6.85 -16.09
CA PHE A 249 -18.16 7.34 -16.05
C PHE A 249 -18.68 7.76 -17.45
N ALA A 250 -17.82 8.28 -18.32
CA ALA A 250 -18.20 8.56 -19.70
C ALA A 250 -18.55 7.27 -20.47
N LYS A 251 -17.82 6.18 -20.24
CA LYS A 251 -18.12 4.85 -20.81
C LYS A 251 -19.39 4.25 -20.22
N LEU A 252 -19.62 4.39 -18.93
CA LEU A 252 -20.84 3.92 -18.26
C LEU A 252 -22.11 4.61 -18.83
N LYS A 253 -22.05 5.91 -19.12
CA LYS A 253 -23.12 6.63 -19.82
C LYS A 253 -23.43 6.10 -21.21
N LYS A 254 -22.48 5.39 -21.84
CA LYS A 254 -22.63 4.70 -23.13
C LYS A 254 -23.00 3.21 -22.97
N ASN A 255 -23.47 2.80 -21.78
CA ASN A 255 -23.80 1.42 -21.42
C ASN A 255 -22.62 0.41 -21.47
N VAL A 256 -21.36 0.91 -21.39
CA VAL A 256 -20.21 0.06 -21.19
C VAL A 256 -20.05 -0.19 -19.71
N LYS A 257 -20.08 -1.47 -19.29
CA LYS A 257 -19.96 -1.86 -17.89
C LYS A 257 -18.55 -1.60 -17.37
N ILE A 258 -18.44 -1.40 -16.05
CA ILE A 258 -17.17 -1.20 -15.37
C ILE A 258 -16.42 -2.54 -15.35
N THR A 259 -15.19 -2.55 -15.85
CA THR A 259 -14.31 -3.72 -15.79
C THR A 259 -13.64 -3.81 -14.43
N LYS A 260 -13.12 -5.01 -14.08
CA LYS A 260 -12.40 -5.28 -12.82
C LYS A 260 -11.30 -4.23 -12.56
N GLU A 261 -10.50 -3.89 -13.56
CA GLU A 261 -9.39 -2.94 -13.46
C GLU A 261 -9.86 -1.50 -13.22
N ARG A 262 -11.10 -1.18 -13.56
CA ARG A 262 -11.71 0.16 -13.44
C ARG A 262 -12.58 0.32 -12.19
N ILE A 263 -12.89 -0.76 -11.48
CA ILE A 263 -13.66 -0.69 -10.22
C ILE A 263 -13.00 0.30 -9.25
N PRO A 264 -11.69 0.24 -8.96
CA PRO A 264 -11.07 1.17 -8.02
C PRO A 264 -11.27 2.64 -8.39
N ALA A 265 -11.02 3.00 -9.65
CA ALA A 265 -11.19 4.38 -10.11
C ALA A 265 -12.65 4.85 -10.10
N ALA A 266 -13.58 3.95 -10.45
CA ALA A 266 -15.02 4.26 -10.49
C ALA A 266 -15.63 4.47 -9.09
N THR A 267 -15.11 3.77 -8.09
CA THR A 267 -15.68 3.73 -6.73
C THR A 267 -14.91 4.56 -5.73
N GLN A 268 -13.74 5.06 -6.12
CA GLN A 268 -12.89 5.88 -5.27
C GLN A 268 -13.61 7.17 -4.86
N LEU A 269 -13.79 7.33 -3.54
CA LEU A 269 -14.31 8.55 -2.93
C LEU A 269 -13.48 8.86 -1.68
N PHE A 270 -12.86 10.04 -1.65
CA PHE A 270 -12.19 10.51 -0.44
C PHE A 270 -13.24 11.10 0.51
N THR A 271 -13.48 10.40 1.60
CA THR A 271 -14.47 10.80 2.61
C THR A 271 -14.01 12.08 3.31
N PRO A 272 -14.83 13.13 3.41
CA PRO A 272 -14.48 14.32 4.19
C PRO A 272 -14.08 13.99 5.62
N ASP A 273 -13.05 14.65 6.12
CA ASP A 273 -12.46 14.38 7.45
C ASP A 273 -13.50 14.38 8.58
N TRP A 274 -14.42 15.34 8.58
CA TRP A 274 -15.46 15.41 9.62
C TRP A 274 -16.40 14.18 9.62
N ILE A 275 -16.66 13.57 8.45
CA ILE A 275 -17.46 12.34 8.35
C ILE A 275 -16.66 11.17 8.92
N VAL A 276 -15.37 11.08 8.57
CA VAL A 276 -14.49 10.02 9.07
C VAL A 276 -14.39 10.08 10.59
N ARG A 277 -14.15 11.27 11.15
CA ARG A 277 -14.12 11.47 12.60
C ARG A 277 -15.45 11.14 13.25
N TYR A 278 -16.56 11.59 12.67
CA TYR A 278 -17.90 11.23 13.15
C TYR A 278 -18.08 9.71 13.22
N MET A 279 -17.72 8.98 12.17
CA MET A 279 -17.85 7.52 12.16
C MET A 279 -16.98 6.86 13.23
N VAL A 280 -15.70 7.25 13.35
CA VAL A 280 -14.75 6.60 14.25
C VAL A 280 -15.02 6.97 15.72
N GLU A 281 -15.31 8.24 16.03
CA GLU A 281 -15.62 8.69 17.38
C GLU A 281 -16.90 8.02 17.92
N ASN A 282 -17.89 7.76 17.07
CA ASN A 282 -19.16 7.11 17.42
C ASN A 282 -19.18 5.58 17.28
N SER A 283 -18.07 4.96 16.92
CA SER A 283 -17.87 3.51 16.90
C SER A 283 -16.75 3.10 17.85
N VAL A 284 -15.50 3.22 17.45
CA VAL A 284 -14.33 2.88 18.28
C VAL A 284 -14.31 3.71 19.57
N GLY A 285 -14.52 5.03 19.47
CA GLY A 285 -14.60 5.93 20.62
C GLY A 285 -15.75 5.58 21.56
N ARG A 286 -16.92 5.23 20.99
CA ARG A 286 -18.09 4.80 21.76
C ARG A 286 -17.78 3.57 22.63
N ILE A 287 -17.14 2.55 22.08
CA ILE A 287 -16.77 1.34 22.82
C ILE A 287 -15.96 1.69 24.07
N TRP A 288 -15.01 2.62 23.96
CA TRP A 288 -14.20 3.04 25.10
C TRP A 288 -14.98 3.86 26.13
N ILE A 289 -15.83 4.78 25.71
CA ILE A 289 -16.71 5.51 26.63
C ILE A 289 -17.66 4.55 27.37
N GLU A 290 -18.21 3.53 26.70
CA GLU A 290 -19.02 2.51 27.36
C GLU A 290 -18.20 1.69 28.39
N HIS A 291 -16.92 1.40 28.11
CA HIS A 291 -16.00 0.81 29.08
C HIS A 291 -15.86 1.71 30.31
N LEU A 292 -15.55 3.00 30.12
CA LEU A 292 -15.38 3.95 31.22
C LEU A 292 -16.66 4.06 32.08
N ARG A 293 -17.84 4.07 31.46
CA ARG A 293 -19.14 4.05 32.15
C ARG A 293 -19.42 2.74 32.87
N ALA A 294 -18.93 1.61 32.35
CA ALA A 294 -19.05 0.32 33.03
C ALA A 294 -18.16 0.22 34.27
N VAL A 295 -16.99 0.87 34.26
CA VAL A 295 -16.07 0.94 35.40
C VAL A 295 -16.56 1.95 36.42
N ASP A 296 -16.95 3.14 36.01
CA ASP A 296 -17.51 4.21 36.84
C ASP A 296 -18.81 4.75 36.22
N PRO A 297 -19.99 4.32 36.76
CA PRO A 297 -21.29 4.79 36.27
C PRO A 297 -21.53 6.31 36.40
N SER A 298 -20.70 7.04 37.15
CA SER A 298 -20.78 8.50 37.24
C SER A 298 -20.10 9.22 36.09
N THR A 299 -19.44 8.50 35.19
CA THR A 299 -18.74 9.06 34.01
C THR A 299 -19.69 9.83 33.11
N ASP A 300 -19.46 11.15 33.01
CA ASP A 300 -20.17 11.98 32.05
C ASP A 300 -19.62 11.75 30.63
N GLU A 301 -20.48 11.22 29.77
CA GLU A 301 -20.17 10.82 28.40
C GLU A 301 -19.68 12.01 27.56
N LYS A 302 -20.40 13.14 27.62
CA LYS A 302 -20.11 14.34 26.85
C LYS A 302 -18.81 15.00 27.31
N ALA A 303 -18.66 15.21 28.62
CA ALA A 303 -17.45 15.77 29.17
C ALA A 303 -16.21 14.91 28.90
N THR A 304 -16.38 13.58 28.85
CA THR A 304 -15.31 12.65 28.48
C THR A 304 -14.91 12.79 27.03
N ALA A 305 -15.87 12.85 26.09
CA ALA A 305 -15.61 13.06 24.68
C ALA A 305 -14.95 14.43 24.42
N GLU A 306 -15.40 15.49 25.09
CA GLU A 306 -14.78 16.83 25.03
C GLU A 306 -13.33 16.82 25.53
N ARG A 307 -13.02 16.07 26.60
CA ARG A 307 -11.64 15.91 27.12
C ARG A 307 -10.73 15.19 26.11
N PHE A 308 -11.24 14.23 25.34
CA PHE A 308 -10.52 13.58 24.25
C PHE A 308 -10.43 14.46 22.99
N GLY A 309 -11.15 15.59 22.92
CA GLY A 309 -11.22 16.44 21.74
C GLY A 309 -12.09 15.85 20.60
N TRP A 310 -12.94 14.87 20.91
CA TRP A 310 -13.84 14.23 19.96
C TRP A 310 -15.04 15.12 19.66
N LYS A 311 -14.89 15.97 18.69
CA LYS A 311 -15.85 17.04 18.34
C LYS A 311 -17.17 16.52 17.74
N TYR A 312 -17.13 15.34 17.14
CA TYR A 312 -18.26 14.75 16.41
C TYR A 312 -18.91 13.59 17.17
N TYR A 313 -18.49 13.35 18.42
CA TYR A 313 -19.10 12.36 19.27
C TYR A 313 -20.50 12.80 19.69
N LEU A 314 -21.47 11.87 19.55
CA LEU A 314 -22.86 12.09 19.96
C LEU A 314 -23.13 11.32 21.25
N PRO A 315 -23.59 11.99 22.31
CA PRO A 315 -24.07 11.32 23.52
C PRO A 315 -25.23 10.37 23.22
N GLU A 316 -25.41 9.40 24.09
CA GLU A 316 -26.52 8.46 24.02
C GLU A 316 -27.86 9.21 24.04
N ALA A 317 -28.76 8.87 23.11
CA ALA A 317 -30.12 9.38 23.11
C ALA A 317 -30.95 8.68 24.20
N GLU A 318 -32.00 9.36 24.68
CA GLU A 318 -33.00 8.74 25.57
C GLU A 318 -33.61 7.51 24.91
N GLN A 319 -33.65 6.39 25.64
CA GLN A 319 -34.13 5.11 25.17
C GLN A 319 -35.29 4.63 26.04
N GLU A 320 -36.12 3.73 25.50
CA GLU A 320 -37.13 3.02 26.27
C GLU A 320 -36.45 2.12 27.31
N GLU A 321 -37.15 1.85 28.44
CA GLU A 321 -36.62 1.04 29.54
C GLU A 321 -36.15 -0.35 29.10
N THR A 322 -36.89 -0.98 28.19
CA THR A 322 -36.55 -2.31 27.62
C THR A 322 -35.22 -2.29 26.84
N VAL A 323 -34.88 -1.15 26.20
CA VAL A 323 -33.61 -0.93 25.51
C VAL A 323 -32.51 -0.66 26.53
N ASN A 324 -32.78 0.18 27.54
CA ASN A 324 -31.82 0.50 28.60
C ASN A 324 -31.33 -0.74 29.34
N VAL A 325 -32.24 -1.72 29.63
CA VAL A 325 -31.86 -3.00 30.24
C VAL A 325 -30.85 -3.76 29.38
N LYS A 326 -31.10 -3.85 28.06
CA LYS A 326 -30.18 -4.53 27.11
C LYS A 326 -28.84 -3.79 26.99
N LEU A 327 -28.86 -2.46 26.95
CA LEU A 327 -27.64 -1.66 26.91
C LEU A 327 -26.81 -1.84 28.19
N ALA A 328 -27.46 -1.94 29.35
CA ALA A 328 -26.78 -2.22 30.61
C ALA A 328 -26.11 -3.61 30.61
N GLU A 329 -26.77 -4.63 30.05
CA GLU A 329 -26.17 -5.96 29.87
C GLU A 329 -24.94 -5.91 28.95
N ILE A 330 -25.02 -5.23 27.79
CA ILE A 330 -23.89 -5.05 26.85
C ILE A 330 -22.75 -4.31 27.56
N ARG A 331 -23.01 -3.24 28.30
CA ARG A 331 -21.98 -2.48 29.05
C ARG A 331 -21.22 -3.34 30.03
N THR A 332 -21.86 -4.31 30.68
CA THR A 332 -21.14 -5.20 31.59
C THR A 332 -20.06 -6.01 30.91
N THR A 333 -20.17 -6.30 29.61
CA THR A 333 -19.14 -7.01 28.86
C THR A 333 -17.88 -6.16 28.64
N TYR A 334 -18.02 -4.84 28.67
CA TYR A 334 -16.88 -3.92 28.49
C TYR A 334 -16.11 -3.61 29.78
N LYS A 335 -16.56 -4.11 30.95
CA LYS A 335 -15.95 -3.75 32.25
C LYS A 335 -14.46 -4.10 32.34
N GLU A 336 -14.07 -5.24 31.79
CA GLU A 336 -12.68 -5.73 31.80
C GLU A 336 -11.93 -5.43 30.49
N LEU A 337 -12.53 -4.63 29.59
CA LEU A 337 -11.96 -4.31 28.29
C LEU A 337 -10.64 -3.54 28.43
N LYS A 338 -9.63 -3.93 27.68
CA LYS A 338 -8.35 -3.23 27.56
C LYS A 338 -8.23 -2.62 26.17
N PRO A 339 -7.43 -1.56 25.98
CA PRO A 339 -7.17 -1.02 24.65
C PRO A 339 -6.67 -2.07 23.65
N THR A 340 -5.87 -3.04 24.11
CA THR A 340 -5.35 -4.14 23.29
C THR A 340 -6.41 -5.13 22.78
N ASP A 341 -7.57 -5.15 23.41
CA ASP A 341 -8.65 -6.08 23.05
C ASP A 341 -9.56 -5.51 21.93
N ILE A 342 -9.49 -4.20 21.70
CA ILE A 342 -10.32 -3.53 20.69
C ILE A 342 -9.80 -3.82 19.29
N THR A 343 -10.62 -4.44 18.44
CA THR A 343 -10.30 -4.70 17.04
C THR A 343 -11.22 -3.92 16.11
N CYS A 344 -10.65 -3.26 15.12
CA CYS A 344 -11.42 -2.52 14.13
C CYS A 344 -10.88 -2.71 12.71
N ILE A 345 -11.79 -2.65 11.73
CA ILE A 345 -11.45 -2.85 10.33
C ILE A 345 -12.11 -1.81 9.42
N ASP A 346 -11.37 -1.40 8.39
CA ASP A 346 -11.92 -0.82 7.17
C ASP A 346 -11.73 -1.81 6.01
N PRO A 347 -12.77 -2.54 5.59
CA PRO A 347 -12.68 -3.53 4.53
C PRO A 347 -12.65 -2.94 3.11
N CYS A 348 -12.71 -1.61 2.96
CA CYS A 348 -12.59 -0.86 1.71
C CYS A 348 -11.70 0.37 1.93
N MET A 349 -10.51 0.16 2.49
CA MET A 349 -9.67 1.18 3.14
C MET A 349 -9.17 2.30 2.23
N GLY A 350 -9.17 2.11 0.90
CA GLY A 350 -8.58 3.08 -0.03
C GLY A 350 -7.12 3.39 0.35
N SER A 351 -6.80 4.65 0.45
CA SER A 351 -5.48 5.14 0.90
C SER A 351 -5.29 5.17 2.43
N GLY A 352 -6.22 4.60 3.21
CA GLY A 352 -6.10 4.45 4.65
C GLY A 352 -6.60 5.62 5.50
N HIS A 353 -7.38 6.55 4.95
CA HIS A 353 -7.85 7.74 5.69
C HIS A 353 -8.64 7.37 6.95
N ILE A 354 -9.55 6.39 6.86
CA ILE A 354 -10.33 5.92 8.02
C ILE A 354 -9.39 5.22 9.03
N LEU A 355 -8.40 4.43 8.56
CA LEU A 355 -7.42 3.78 9.44
C LEU A 355 -6.60 4.80 10.24
N ILE A 356 -6.23 5.93 9.63
CA ILE A 356 -5.52 7.01 10.32
C ILE A 356 -6.38 7.65 11.42
N ALA A 357 -7.67 7.86 11.16
CA ALA A 357 -8.59 8.37 12.18
C ALA A 357 -8.82 7.35 13.31
N MET A 358 -8.92 6.05 12.99
CA MET A 358 -8.94 4.98 13.99
C MET A 358 -7.68 5.00 14.85
N PHE A 359 -6.51 5.19 14.23
CA PHE A 359 -5.24 5.30 14.94
C PHE A 359 -5.27 6.45 15.95
N ASP A 360 -5.78 7.63 15.58
CA ASP A 360 -5.85 8.80 16.47
C ASP A 360 -6.76 8.53 17.67
N VAL A 361 -7.97 8.01 17.44
CA VAL A 361 -8.92 7.70 18.54
C VAL A 361 -8.34 6.60 19.43
N LEU A 362 -7.73 5.57 18.89
CA LEU A 362 -7.07 4.52 19.67
C LEU A 362 -5.89 5.07 20.48
N MET A 363 -5.11 6.00 19.94
CA MET A 363 -4.02 6.64 20.68
C MET A 363 -4.56 7.38 21.91
N ASP A 364 -5.65 8.15 21.77
CA ASP A 364 -6.32 8.80 22.90
C ASP A 364 -6.78 7.77 23.96
N ILE A 365 -7.31 6.64 23.50
CA ILE A 365 -7.74 5.52 24.35
C ILE A 365 -6.55 4.94 25.14
N TYR A 366 -5.44 4.63 24.47
CA TYR A 366 -4.24 4.11 25.12
C TYR A 366 -3.64 5.08 26.12
N GLU A 367 -3.59 6.37 25.78
CA GLU A 367 -3.12 7.41 26.72
C GLU A 367 -4.01 7.49 27.96
N SER A 368 -5.34 7.43 27.77
CA SER A 368 -6.29 7.48 28.91
C SER A 368 -6.16 6.27 29.82
N ALA A 369 -5.74 5.13 29.28
CA ALA A 369 -5.46 3.91 30.02
C ALA A 369 -4.04 3.87 30.63
N GLY A 370 -3.23 4.93 30.46
CA GLY A 370 -1.90 5.08 31.06
C GLY A 370 -0.77 4.41 30.28
N TYR A 371 -0.97 4.03 29.02
CA TYR A 371 0.09 3.48 28.18
C TYR A 371 1.03 4.57 27.64
N ASP A 372 2.30 4.23 27.45
CA ASP A 372 3.24 5.10 26.75
C ASP A 372 2.91 5.15 25.25
N LYS A 373 2.93 6.37 24.67
CA LYS A 373 2.60 6.58 23.24
C LYS A 373 3.45 5.76 22.27
N ARG A 374 4.70 5.48 22.61
CA ARG A 374 5.62 4.75 21.75
C ARG A 374 5.25 3.28 21.68
N GLU A 375 4.85 2.69 22.83
CA GLU A 375 4.35 1.32 22.91
C GLU A 375 2.96 1.23 22.27
N ALA A 376 2.07 2.18 22.59
CA ALA A 376 0.74 2.26 22.00
C ALA A 376 0.77 2.29 20.46
N ALA A 377 1.74 2.98 19.86
CA ALA A 377 1.88 3.02 18.40
C ALA A 377 2.13 1.63 17.79
N PHE A 378 2.88 0.74 18.44
CA PHE A 378 3.06 -0.64 18.01
C PHE A 378 1.77 -1.45 18.18
N GLU A 379 1.16 -1.39 19.38
CA GLU A 379 -0.07 -2.13 19.66
C GLU A 379 -1.18 -1.78 18.67
N ILE A 380 -1.37 -0.49 18.38
CA ILE A 380 -2.39 -0.01 17.44
C ILE A 380 -2.17 -0.61 16.05
N VAL A 381 -0.93 -0.56 15.55
CA VAL A 381 -0.61 -0.99 14.18
C VAL A 381 -0.62 -2.51 14.03
N GLU A 382 -0.16 -3.23 15.04
CA GLU A 382 0.02 -4.68 14.99
C GLU A 382 -1.22 -5.47 15.43
N HIS A 383 -2.11 -4.85 16.23
CA HIS A 383 -3.23 -5.58 16.84
C HIS A 383 -4.60 -4.95 16.62
N ASN A 384 -4.75 -3.62 16.72
CA ASN A 384 -6.06 -3.00 16.73
C ASN A 384 -6.65 -2.73 15.35
N ILE A 385 -5.84 -2.15 14.42
CA ILE A 385 -6.35 -1.69 13.13
C ILE A 385 -6.11 -2.72 12.02
N HIS A 386 -7.15 -2.96 11.25
CA HIS A 386 -7.14 -3.85 10.10
C HIS A 386 -7.67 -3.13 8.86
N GLY A 387 -7.18 -3.49 7.69
CA GLY A 387 -7.65 -2.88 6.45
C GLY A 387 -7.52 -3.81 5.25
N LEU A 388 -8.50 -3.73 4.34
CA LEU A 388 -8.49 -4.47 3.09
C LEU A 388 -8.87 -3.54 1.93
N ASP A 389 -8.29 -3.78 0.76
CA ASP A 389 -8.71 -3.14 -0.48
C ASP A 389 -8.49 -4.09 -1.67
N ILE A 390 -9.27 -3.92 -2.73
CA ILE A 390 -9.09 -4.67 -3.98
C ILE A 390 -7.90 -4.14 -4.81
N ASP A 391 -7.54 -2.87 -4.60
CA ASP A 391 -6.48 -2.19 -5.35
C ASP A 391 -5.14 -2.28 -4.63
N GLN A 392 -4.17 -2.97 -5.26
CA GLN A 392 -2.79 -3.07 -4.76
C GLN A 392 -2.16 -1.69 -4.51
N ARG A 393 -2.53 -0.70 -5.31
CA ARG A 393 -2.03 0.67 -5.23
C ARG A 393 -2.55 1.39 -3.99
N ALA A 394 -3.84 1.21 -3.69
CA ALA A 394 -4.47 1.71 -2.48
C ALA A 394 -3.84 1.09 -1.23
N TYR A 395 -3.64 -0.24 -1.26
CA TYR A 395 -2.92 -0.95 -0.20
C TYR A 395 -1.54 -0.34 0.09
N GLN A 396 -0.72 -0.09 -0.95
CA GLN A 396 0.61 0.49 -0.76
C GLN A 396 0.57 1.81 0.00
N LEU A 397 -0.41 2.66 -0.32
CA LEU A 397 -0.58 3.96 0.33
C LEU A 397 -1.14 3.86 1.74
N ALA A 398 -2.12 2.98 1.97
CA ALA A 398 -2.65 2.72 3.31
C ALA A 398 -1.57 2.15 4.23
N TYR A 399 -0.81 1.16 3.75
CA TYR A 399 0.36 0.62 4.43
C TYR A 399 1.34 1.73 4.82
N PHE A 400 1.71 2.57 3.84
CA PHE A 400 2.62 3.69 4.08
C PHE A 400 2.05 4.68 5.09
N ALA A 401 0.79 5.09 4.96
CA ALA A 401 0.15 6.05 5.85
C ALA A 401 0.14 5.56 7.30
N VAL A 402 -0.24 4.30 7.53
CA VAL A 402 -0.25 3.66 8.86
C VAL A 402 1.16 3.61 9.44
N MET A 403 2.17 3.20 8.65
CA MET A 403 3.56 3.15 9.08
C MET A 403 4.11 4.53 9.43
N MET A 404 3.78 5.57 8.64
CA MET A 404 4.21 6.95 8.92
C MET A 404 3.51 7.52 10.15
N LYS A 405 2.25 7.15 10.39
CA LYS A 405 1.53 7.53 11.61
C LYS A 405 2.22 6.97 12.86
N GLY A 406 2.53 5.67 12.87
CA GLY A 406 3.31 5.06 13.96
C GLY A 406 4.70 5.69 14.14
N ARG A 407 5.38 6.01 13.03
CA ARG A 407 6.69 6.67 13.04
C ARG A 407 6.63 8.08 13.66
N GLY A 408 5.52 8.80 13.51
CA GLY A 408 5.29 10.10 14.13
C GLY A 408 5.35 10.04 15.66
N TYR A 409 4.85 8.99 16.27
CA TYR A 409 4.86 8.78 17.72
C TYR A 409 6.16 8.15 18.25
N ASN A 410 6.84 7.34 17.43
CA ASN A 410 8.05 6.64 17.83
C ASN A 410 9.15 6.72 16.76
N ARG A 411 10.24 7.45 17.04
CA ARG A 411 11.37 7.61 16.11
C ARG A 411 12.03 6.29 15.69
N ARG A 412 11.88 5.22 16.48
CA ARG A 412 12.42 3.88 16.17
C ARG A 412 11.38 2.94 15.60
N PHE A 413 10.14 3.40 15.37
CA PHE A 413 9.02 2.58 14.95
C PHE A 413 9.37 1.68 13.75
N LEU A 414 9.94 2.25 12.68
CA LEU A 414 10.31 1.51 11.47
C LEU A 414 11.42 0.46 11.67
N ARG A 415 12.15 0.51 12.79
CA ARG A 415 13.14 -0.53 13.16
C ARG A 415 12.50 -1.70 13.88
N GLY A 416 11.32 -1.49 14.46
CA GLY A 416 10.61 -2.47 15.25
C GLY A 416 11.13 -2.61 16.69
N ARG A 417 10.45 -3.44 17.47
CA ARG A 417 10.82 -3.85 18.84
C ARG A 417 11.32 -5.30 18.87
N ASP A 418 10.56 -6.24 18.29
CA ASP A 418 10.85 -7.68 18.23
C ASP A 418 10.88 -8.19 16.78
N GLY A 419 11.17 -7.34 15.83
CA GLY A 419 11.08 -7.49 14.40
C GLY A 419 10.54 -6.22 13.77
N LYS A 420 10.28 -6.22 12.47
CA LYS A 420 9.65 -5.08 11.79
C LYS A 420 8.16 -5.00 12.16
N PRO A 421 7.58 -3.80 12.31
CA PRO A 421 6.13 -3.68 12.51
C PRO A 421 5.37 -4.29 11.33
N GLU A 422 4.38 -5.12 11.61
CA GLU A 422 3.54 -5.76 10.60
C GLU A 422 2.10 -5.23 10.69
N PRO A 423 1.75 -4.16 9.97
CA PRO A 423 0.39 -3.66 9.95
C PRO A 423 -0.55 -4.70 9.30
N LYS A 424 -1.75 -4.84 9.86
CA LYS A 424 -2.77 -5.79 9.39
C LYS A 424 -3.57 -5.21 8.21
N VAL A 425 -2.88 -4.62 7.24
CA VAL A 425 -3.46 -4.06 6.02
C VAL A 425 -3.02 -4.87 4.82
N TYR A 426 -3.94 -5.21 3.92
CA TYR A 426 -3.65 -6.10 2.80
C TYR A 426 -4.46 -5.72 1.55
N ALA A 427 -3.90 -6.04 0.37
CA ALA A 427 -4.66 -6.10 -0.85
C ALA A 427 -5.34 -7.47 -0.97
N ILE A 428 -6.57 -7.51 -1.50
CA ILE A 428 -7.27 -8.76 -1.76
C ILE A 428 -6.43 -9.63 -2.71
N ALA A 429 -6.06 -10.81 -2.25
CA ALA A 429 -5.31 -11.80 -3.02
C ALA A 429 -6.25 -12.61 -3.93
N GLU A 430 -5.74 -13.11 -5.04
CA GLU A 430 -6.45 -14.03 -5.93
C GLU A 430 -5.74 -15.38 -6.00
N SER A 431 -6.50 -16.45 -6.18
CA SER A 431 -5.97 -17.81 -6.26
C SER A 431 -5.75 -18.30 -7.68
N ASN A 432 -6.13 -17.51 -8.71
CA ASN A 432 -6.17 -17.93 -10.12
C ASN A 432 -4.83 -18.50 -10.64
N GLU A 433 -3.71 -17.96 -10.18
CA GLU A 433 -2.37 -18.36 -10.65
C GLU A 433 -1.66 -19.31 -9.66
N ILE A 434 -2.29 -19.68 -8.54
CA ILE A 434 -1.68 -20.55 -7.54
C ILE A 434 -1.66 -22.00 -8.02
N ASN A 435 -0.47 -22.57 -8.10
CA ASN A 435 -0.30 -23.96 -8.55
C ASN A 435 -0.65 -24.95 -7.43
N ARG A 436 -1.86 -25.51 -7.46
CA ARG A 436 -2.36 -26.47 -6.46
C ARG A 436 -1.50 -27.73 -6.33
N LYS A 437 -0.73 -28.11 -7.39
CA LYS A 437 0.17 -29.27 -7.31
C LYS A 437 1.32 -29.08 -6.33
N HIS A 438 1.64 -27.83 -5.99
CA HIS A 438 2.68 -27.51 -5.01
C HIS A 438 2.22 -27.75 -3.57
N LEU A 439 0.92 -27.89 -3.27
CA LEU A 439 0.41 -28.13 -1.91
C LEU A 439 1.04 -29.35 -1.25
N LYS A 440 1.43 -30.36 -2.03
CA LYS A 440 2.12 -31.56 -1.54
C LYS A 440 3.49 -31.29 -0.89
N PHE A 441 4.07 -30.11 -1.12
CA PHE A 441 5.37 -29.72 -0.56
C PHE A 441 5.26 -29.00 0.79
N PHE A 442 4.04 -28.67 1.22
CA PHE A 442 3.79 -27.92 2.45
C PHE A 442 3.33 -28.83 3.60
N GLY A 443 3.49 -28.35 4.83
CA GLY A 443 3.05 -29.03 6.04
C GLY A 443 3.77 -30.37 6.30
N THR A 444 5.03 -30.47 5.95
CA THR A 444 5.80 -31.73 6.02
C THR A 444 6.10 -32.19 7.43
N HIS A 445 6.11 -31.27 8.42
CA HIS A 445 6.33 -31.56 9.84
C HIS A 445 5.02 -31.62 10.66
N LEU A 446 3.87 -31.33 10.02
CA LEU A 446 2.57 -31.50 10.66
C LEU A 446 2.20 -32.99 10.78
N SER A 447 1.35 -33.32 11.76
CA SER A 447 0.74 -34.65 11.79
C SER A 447 -0.13 -34.87 10.54
N ASP A 448 -0.33 -36.14 10.16
CA ASP A 448 -1.17 -36.50 8.99
C ASP A 448 -2.58 -35.90 9.10
N MET A 449 -3.14 -35.83 10.31
CA MET A 449 -4.47 -35.26 10.56
C MET A 449 -4.48 -33.75 10.34
N GLU A 450 -3.52 -33.01 10.90
CA GLU A 450 -3.40 -31.56 10.73
C GLU A 450 -3.12 -31.20 9.28
N ARG A 451 -2.21 -31.95 8.62
CA ARG A 451 -1.89 -31.76 7.22
C ARG A 451 -3.08 -31.96 6.29
N ASN A 452 -3.86 -33.02 6.51
CA ASN A 452 -5.07 -33.29 5.75
C ASN A 452 -6.13 -32.20 5.96
N LEU A 453 -6.32 -31.75 7.22
CA LEU A 453 -7.22 -30.65 7.54
C LEU A 453 -6.79 -29.35 6.84
N ALA A 454 -5.50 -28.99 6.97
CA ALA A 454 -4.96 -27.79 6.32
C ALA A 454 -5.08 -27.85 4.81
N THR A 455 -4.77 -29.00 4.18
CA THR A 455 -4.91 -29.16 2.72
C THR A 455 -6.37 -28.94 2.28
N MET A 456 -7.33 -29.56 2.98
CA MET A 456 -8.76 -29.39 2.68
C MET A 456 -9.21 -27.93 2.82
N GLN A 457 -8.79 -27.24 3.90
CA GLN A 457 -9.13 -25.84 4.12
C GLN A 457 -8.46 -24.91 3.10
N ILE A 458 -7.18 -25.14 2.75
CA ILE A 458 -6.49 -24.38 1.69
C ILE A 458 -7.17 -24.56 0.34
N GLU A 459 -7.57 -25.79 -0.04
CA GLU A 459 -8.30 -26.02 -1.28
C GLU A 459 -9.65 -25.26 -1.30
N GLY A 460 -10.39 -25.25 -0.19
CA GLY A 460 -11.61 -24.45 -0.03
C GLY A 460 -11.34 -22.94 -0.18
N LEU A 461 -10.27 -22.44 0.43
CA LEU A 461 -9.87 -21.03 0.25
C LEU A 461 -9.47 -20.74 -1.20
N LEU A 462 -8.73 -21.64 -1.85
CA LEU A 462 -8.36 -21.47 -3.27
C LEU A 462 -9.59 -21.40 -4.17
N ASP A 463 -10.66 -22.13 -3.86
CA ASP A 463 -11.92 -22.06 -4.61
C ASP A 463 -12.67 -20.74 -4.33
N THR A 464 -12.70 -20.29 -3.09
CA THR A 464 -13.35 -19.03 -2.66
C THR A 464 -12.68 -17.81 -3.28
N PHE A 465 -11.35 -17.81 -3.41
CA PHE A 465 -10.56 -16.67 -3.87
C PHE A 465 -10.32 -16.61 -5.37
N VAL A 466 -11.01 -17.43 -6.16
CA VAL A 466 -11.02 -17.29 -7.64
C VAL A 466 -11.68 -15.96 -8.00
N ASP A 467 -11.00 -15.12 -8.79
CA ASP A 467 -11.47 -13.77 -9.16
C ASP A 467 -11.82 -12.87 -7.96
N ALA A 468 -11.19 -13.07 -6.81
CA ALA A 468 -11.54 -12.43 -5.55
C ALA A 468 -11.54 -10.89 -5.59
N ARG A 469 -10.70 -10.27 -6.44
CA ARG A 469 -10.68 -8.82 -6.62
C ARG A 469 -11.94 -8.26 -7.28
N GLU A 470 -12.74 -9.09 -7.96
CA GLU A 470 -14.03 -8.67 -8.49
C GLU A 470 -15.08 -8.58 -7.39
N TYR A 471 -14.95 -9.40 -6.34
CA TYR A 471 -15.89 -9.47 -5.23
C TYR A 471 -15.45 -8.62 -4.03
N GLY A 472 -14.16 -8.51 -3.79
CA GLY A 472 -13.61 -7.72 -2.69
C GLY A 472 -14.04 -8.24 -1.31
N SER A 473 -14.37 -7.31 -0.43
CA SER A 473 -14.72 -7.60 0.97
C SER A 473 -16.10 -8.24 1.20
N ILE A 474 -16.89 -8.45 0.14
CA ILE A 474 -18.15 -9.22 0.24
C ILE A 474 -17.96 -10.73 0.12
N LEU A 475 -16.71 -11.21 -0.05
CA LEU A 475 -16.40 -12.64 -0.03
C LEU A 475 -16.75 -13.25 1.32
N ASN A 476 -17.51 -14.36 1.30
CA ASN A 476 -17.77 -15.16 2.48
C ASN A 476 -16.64 -16.18 2.66
N VAL A 477 -15.93 -16.08 3.77
CA VAL A 477 -14.83 -16.98 4.13
C VAL A 477 -15.31 -17.90 5.25
N ASP A 478 -15.25 -19.20 5.01
CA ASP A 478 -15.59 -20.21 6.01
C ASP A 478 -14.61 -20.21 7.18
N ALA A 479 -15.08 -20.63 8.34
CA ALA A 479 -14.24 -20.77 9.52
C ALA A 479 -13.11 -21.78 9.27
N CYS A 480 -11.87 -21.36 9.48
CA CYS A 480 -10.66 -22.18 9.33
C CYS A 480 -9.86 -22.21 10.63
N ASP A 481 -9.04 -23.24 10.78
CA ASP A 481 -8.01 -23.29 11.81
C ASP A 481 -6.76 -22.51 11.33
N TRP A 482 -6.78 -21.19 11.62
CA TRP A 482 -5.75 -20.27 11.11
C TRP A 482 -4.35 -20.64 11.58
N ASP A 483 -4.21 -21.15 12.81
CA ASP A 483 -2.90 -21.53 13.36
C ASP A 483 -2.30 -22.74 12.62
N VAL A 484 -3.16 -23.70 12.25
CA VAL A 484 -2.75 -24.86 11.45
C VAL A 484 -2.43 -24.44 10.02
N LEU A 485 -3.23 -23.53 9.43
CA LEU A 485 -2.98 -23.02 8.09
C LEU A 485 -1.68 -22.23 7.99
N GLU A 486 -1.40 -21.34 8.95
CA GLU A 486 -0.15 -20.59 9.01
C GLU A 486 1.05 -21.54 9.12
N LYS A 487 1.01 -22.54 10.02
CA LYS A 487 2.05 -23.57 10.13
C LYS A 487 2.22 -24.37 8.83
N PHE A 488 1.12 -24.75 8.19
CA PHE A 488 1.15 -25.49 6.93
C PHE A 488 1.87 -24.72 5.82
N VAL A 489 1.59 -23.43 5.67
CA VAL A 489 2.20 -22.57 4.63
C VAL A 489 3.67 -22.28 4.96
N GLU A 490 4.03 -22.09 6.24
CA GLU A 490 5.41 -21.81 6.64
C GLU A 490 6.33 -23.06 6.53
N ASP A 491 5.76 -24.24 6.70
CA ASP A 491 6.49 -25.52 6.66
C ASP A 491 6.59 -26.04 5.22
N MET A 492 7.52 -25.48 4.45
CA MET A 492 7.89 -26.01 3.14
C MET A 492 9.05 -27.02 3.30
N GLY A 493 8.79 -28.29 3.01
CA GLY A 493 9.80 -29.33 3.08
C GLY A 493 11.02 -29.03 2.21
N THR A 494 12.18 -28.98 2.84
CA THR A 494 13.47 -28.92 2.15
C THR A 494 13.75 -30.28 1.52
N THR A 495 13.18 -30.55 0.35
CA THR A 495 13.64 -31.69 -0.46
C THR A 495 15.03 -31.31 -0.98
N GLY A 496 16.07 -31.95 -0.48
CA GLY A 496 17.46 -31.75 -0.89
C GLY A 496 17.77 -32.09 -2.36
N GLN A 497 16.75 -32.39 -3.15
CA GLN A 497 16.76 -32.48 -4.59
C GLN A 497 15.71 -31.51 -5.17
N ILE A 498 16.17 -30.47 -5.85
CA ILE A 498 15.32 -29.65 -6.70
C ILE A 498 14.76 -30.57 -7.78
N SER A 499 13.50 -30.99 -7.62
CA SER A 499 12.79 -31.72 -8.66
C SER A 499 12.17 -30.70 -9.65
N PHE A 500 11.98 -31.09 -10.89
CA PHE A 500 11.28 -30.25 -11.88
C PHE A 500 9.86 -29.84 -11.40
N GLU A 501 9.28 -30.63 -10.52
CA GLU A 501 7.96 -30.38 -9.93
C GLU A 501 7.97 -29.34 -8.79
N SER A 502 9.11 -29.04 -8.16
CA SER A 502 9.24 -28.06 -7.10
C SER A 502 9.61 -26.66 -7.60
N VAL A 503 9.84 -26.50 -8.91
CA VAL A 503 10.12 -25.18 -9.49
C VAL A 503 8.90 -24.29 -9.33
N GLY A 504 9.09 -23.09 -8.71
CA GLY A 504 8.02 -22.14 -8.41
C GLY A 504 7.25 -22.40 -7.10
N SER A 505 7.68 -23.37 -6.27
CA SER A 505 7.03 -23.62 -4.97
C SER A 505 7.23 -22.47 -3.98
N GLU A 506 8.33 -21.73 -4.04
CA GLU A 506 8.57 -20.52 -3.24
C GLU A 506 7.59 -19.39 -3.61
N GLU A 507 7.33 -19.18 -4.90
CA GLU A 507 6.34 -18.22 -5.37
C GLU A 507 4.92 -18.63 -4.93
N THR A 508 4.63 -19.93 -4.95
CA THR A 508 3.38 -20.48 -4.43
C THR A 508 3.25 -20.26 -2.93
N GLN A 509 4.32 -20.44 -2.16
CA GLN A 509 4.34 -20.21 -0.71
C GLN A 509 4.01 -18.74 -0.40
N GLU A 510 4.64 -17.80 -1.08
CA GLU A 510 4.40 -16.37 -0.88
C GLU A 510 2.95 -15.99 -1.22
N SER A 511 2.41 -16.56 -2.31
CA SER A 511 1.02 -16.35 -2.71
C SER A 511 0.03 -16.93 -1.69
N LEU A 512 0.32 -18.12 -1.15
CA LEU A 512 -0.49 -18.73 -0.09
C LEU A 512 -0.44 -17.95 1.23
N ARG A 513 0.73 -17.42 1.62
CA ARG A 513 0.85 -16.53 2.79
C ARG A 513 -0.06 -15.32 2.67
N LYS A 514 -0.02 -14.64 1.53
CA LYS A 514 -0.89 -13.47 1.25
C LYS A 514 -2.37 -13.86 1.31
N LEU A 515 -2.73 -14.97 0.68
CA LEU A 515 -4.11 -15.45 0.64
C LEU A 515 -4.63 -15.81 2.04
N VAL A 516 -3.86 -16.55 2.84
CA VAL A 516 -4.24 -16.93 4.21
C VAL A 516 -4.39 -15.70 5.11
N ARG A 517 -3.48 -14.71 5.01
CA ARG A 517 -3.59 -13.45 5.76
C ARG A 517 -4.87 -12.67 5.42
N VAL A 518 -5.19 -12.56 4.13
CA VAL A 518 -6.42 -11.89 3.68
C VAL A 518 -7.67 -12.68 4.13
N ALA A 519 -7.65 -14.00 3.96
CA ALA A 519 -8.75 -14.88 4.37
C ALA A 519 -9.02 -14.80 5.89
N LYS A 520 -7.96 -14.80 6.71
CA LYS A 520 -8.05 -14.62 8.17
C LYS A 520 -8.70 -13.28 8.51
N ASN A 521 -8.30 -12.18 7.85
CA ASN A 521 -8.90 -10.86 8.08
C ASN A 521 -10.37 -10.78 7.65
N LEU A 522 -10.79 -11.47 6.59
CA LEU A 522 -12.19 -11.54 6.18
C LEU A 522 -13.03 -12.46 7.08
N GLY A 523 -12.44 -13.55 7.59
CA GLY A 523 -13.13 -14.58 8.36
C GLY A 523 -13.27 -14.27 9.86
N GLN A 524 -12.52 -13.30 10.41
CA GLN A 524 -12.62 -12.94 11.83
C GLN A 524 -13.70 -11.90 12.11
N LYS A 525 -14.11 -11.79 13.39
CA LYS A 525 -15.06 -10.77 13.85
C LYS A 525 -14.29 -9.59 14.44
N TYR A 526 -14.86 -8.40 14.33
CA TYR A 526 -14.30 -7.15 14.83
C TYR A 526 -15.28 -6.45 15.76
N ASP A 527 -14.77 -5.67 16.72
CA ASP A 527 -15.58 -4.84 17.61
C ASP A 527 -16.20 -3.66 16.86
N ALA A 528 -15.47 -3.12 15.87
CA ALA A 528 -15.98 -2.06 15.00
C ALA A 528 -15.60 -2.30 13.53
N VAL A 529 -16.56 -2.13 12.64
CA VAL A 529 -16.36 -2.06 11.18
C VAL A 529 -16.72 -0.66 10.74
N VAL A 530 -15.73 0.11 10.28
CA VAL A 530 -15.91 1.50 9.86
C VAL A 530 -15.39 1.65 8.45
N THR A 531 -16.28 1.91 7.51
CA THR A 531 -15.93 1.96 6.09
C THR A 531 -16.83 2.89 5.30
N ASN A 532 -16.31 3.37 4.18
CA ASN A 532 -17.11 3.98 3.11
C ASN A 532 -17.06 3.05 1.89
N PRO A 533 -17.98 2.08 1.78
CA PRO A 533 -17.92 1.05 0.75
C PRO A 533 -18.17 1.62 -0.66
N PRO A 534 -17.75 0.90 -1.71
CA PRO A 534 -17.99 1.31 -3.10
C PRO A 534 -19.48 1.47 -3.43
N TYR A 535 -19.85 2.61 -4.02
CA TYR A 535 -21.21 2.85 -4.51
C TYR A 535 -21.33 2.40 -5.97
N MET A 536 -21.80 1.16 -6.17
CA MET A 536 -22.02 0.61 -7.50
C MET A 536 -23.42 0.03 -7.62
N GLY A 537 -24.28 0.67 -8.42
CA GLY A 537 -25.61 0.12 -8.71
C GLY A 537 -25.54 -1.12 -9.62
N ALA A 538 -26.56 -1.97 -9.58
CA ALA A 538 -26.62 -3.22 -10.35
C ALA A 538 -26.39 -3.02 -11.88
N SER A 539 -26.77 -1.87 -12.43
CA SER A 539 -26.52 -1.53 -13.84
C SER A 539 -25.03 -1.38 -14.20
N GLY A 540 -24.19 -1.03 -13.22
CA GLY A 540 -22.74 -0.90 -13.38
C GLY A 540 -21.97 -2.20 -13.19
N MET A 541 -22.54 -3.18 -12.50
CA MET A 541 -21.88 -4.43 -12.15
C MET A 541 -21.59 -5.32 -13.37
N GLY A 542 -20.41 -5.95 -13.37
CA GLY A 542 -20.06 -7.04 -14.28
C GLY A 542 -20.96 -8.27 -14.07
N ALA A 543 -20.93 -9.22 -15.00
CA ALA A 543 -21.79 -10.41 -14.93
C ALA A 543 -21.47 -11.30 -13.71
N LYS A 544 -20.17 -11.48 -13.40
CA LYS A 544 -19.71 -12.30 -12.26
C LYS A 544 -20.14 -11.68 -10.93
N LEU A 545 -19.84 -10.38 -10.71
CA LEU A 545 -20.24 -9.67 -9.49
C LEU A 545 -21.75 -9.65 -9.31
N SER A 546 -22.51 -9.35 -10.37
CA SER A 546 -23.99 -9.34 -10.32
C SER A 546 -24.58 -10.72 -9.96
N LYS A 547 -23.97 -11.80 -10.46
CA LYS A 547 -24.37 -13.16 -10.10
C LYS A 547 -24.03 -13.45 -8.64
N TYR A 548 -22.81 -13.15 -8.22
CA TYR A 548 -22.35 -13.41 -6.85
C TYR A 548 -23.24 -12.72 -5.80
N VAL A 549 -23.56 -11.43 -6.03
CA VAL A 549 -24.45 -10.66 -5.13
C VAL A 549 -25.85 -11.28 -5.06
N LYS A 550 -26.41 -11.75 -6.18
CA LYS A 550 -27.73 -12.41 -6.18
C LYS A 550 -27.75 -13.76 -5.48
N ASP A 551 -26.65 -14.50 -5.55
CA ASP A 551 -26.57 -15.86 -5.02
C ASP A 551 -26.27 -15.86 -3.50
N ASN A 552 -25.66 -14.78 -2.97
CA ASN A 552 -25.20 -14.72 -1.58
C ASN A 552 -25.89 -13.66 -0.71
N TYR A 553 -26.54 -12.66 -1.33
CA TYR A 553 -27.20 -11.53 -0.66
C TYR A 553 -28.58 -11.24 -1.30
#